data_cf322ecd6056b7e6025bfd976c065f58
#
_entry.id   cf322ecd6056b7e6025bfd976c065f58
#
_cell.length_a   1.000
_cell.length_b   1.000
_cell.length_c   1.000
_cell.angle_alpha   90.00
_cell.angle_beta   90.00
_cell.angle_gamma   90.00
#
_symmetry.space_group_name_H-M   'P 1'
#
loop_
_entity.id
_entity.type
_entity.pdbx_description
1 polymer ?
#
loop_
_entity_poly.entity_id
_entity_poly.type
_entity_poly.pdbx_seq_one_letter_code
_entity_poly.pdbx_strand_id
1 'polypeptide(L)'
;QPFDLLSEIGRDSVGAVTLIPEDETVTRPIMAWEKLTEARLEEVLTAYKADIPLGMIREENDFRISVAGAQEKTALLRIGNDWCIPKGITPTTHIIKLPIGEIRQSNATLDLSQSVDNEYYCLLLAKELGLNVPDAEIIKAGRVRALAVERFDRRWNTERTVLLRLPQEDMCQTFG
;
A
#
# COMPACT_ATOMS: atom_id res chain seq x y z
N GLN A 1 7.35 -18.23 -13.60
CA GLN A 1 7.20 -17.44 -14.83
C GLN A 1 6.57 -16.07 -14.49
N PRO A 2 6.68 -15.01 -15.33
CA PRO A 2 6.12 -13.70 -15.02
C PRO A 2 4.60 -13.73 -14.75
N PHE A 3 3.85 -14.57 -15.46
CA PHE A 3 2.41 -14.72 -15.26
C PHE A 3 2.04 -15.39 -13.94
N ASP A 4 2.85 -16.31 -13.44
CA ASP A 4 2.62 -16.94 -12.13
C ASP A 4 2.75 -15.89 -11.02
N LEU A 5 3.74 -15.00 -11.13
CA LEU A 5 3.92 -13.89 -10.20
C LEU A 5 2.72 -12.92 -10.25
N LEU A 6 2.26 -12.55 -11.45
CA LEU A 6 1.12 -11.65 -11.62
C LEU A 6 -0.18 -12.23 -11.06
N SER A 7 -0.43 -13.53 -11.21
CA SER A 7 -1.62 -14.17 -10.64
C SER A 7 -1.61 -14.15 -9.10
N GLU A 8 -0.42 -14.12 -8.52
CA GLU A 8 -0.25 -14.07 -7.06
C GLU A 8 -0.35 -12.65 -6.48
N ILE A 9 0.20 -11.63 -7.16
CA ILE A 9 0.31 -10.26 -6.64
C ILE A 9 -0.67 -9.26 -7.30
N GLY A 10 -1.35 -9.64 -8.36
CA GLY A 10 -2.16 -8.75 -9.19
C GLY A 10 -3.60 -8.52 -8.69
N ARG A 11 -4.00 -9.08 -7.55
CA ARG A 11 -5.36 -8.94 -7.02
C ARG A 11 -5.71 -7.52 -6.60
N ASP A 12 -4.72 -6.74 -6.14
CA ASP A 12 -4.88 -5.31 -5.83
C ASP A 12 -3.75 -4.49 -6.46
N SER A 13 -3.78 -4.35 -7.77
CA SER A 13 -2.85 -3.53 -8.52
C SER A 13 -3.22 -2.04 -8.46
N VAL A 14 -2.37 -1.19 -9.02
CA VAL A 14 -2.66 0.23 -9.23
C VAL A 14 -3.77 0.40 -10.29
N GLY A 15 -4.56 1.46 -10.14
CA GLY A 15 -5.66 1.76 -11.06
C GLY A 15 -6.83 0.78 -10.94
N ALA A 16 -7.50 0.54 -12.08
CA ALA A 16 -8.75 -0.20 -12.14
C ALA A 16 -8.59 -1.69 -12.53
N VAL A 17 -7.36 -2.16 -12.73
CA VAL A 17 -7.09 -3.54 -13.16
C VAL A 17 -6.99 -4.47 -11.97
N THR A 18 -7.57 -5.66 -12.09
CA THR A 18 -7.41 -6.77 -11.16
C THR A 18 -7.06 -8.02 -11.96
N LEU A 19 -5.98 -8.69 -11.59
CA LEU A 19 -5.59 -9.96 -12.20
C LEU A 19 -6.05 -11.09 -11.29
N ILE A 20 -6.76 -12.04 -11.88
CA ILE A 20 -7.28 -13.22 -11.19
C ILE A 20 -6.92 -14.47 -11.99
N PRO A 21 -6.75 -15.64 -11.36
CA PRO A 21 -6.60 -16.91 -12.05
C PRO A 21 -7.78 -17.20 -13.01
N GLU A 22 -7.50 -17.90 -14.11
CA GLU A 22 -8.48 -18.19 -15.15
C GLU A 22 -9.67 -19.05 -14.66
N ASP A 23 -9.42 -19.87 -13.67
CA ASP A 23 -10.40 -20.76 -13.03
C ASP A 23 -11.25 -20.06 -11.95
N GLU A 24 -10.92 -18.84 -11.58
CA GLU A 24 -11.72 -18.03 -10.65
C GLU A 24 -12.77 -17.20 -11.38
N THR A 25 -14.03 -17.30 -10.97
CA THR A 25 -15.11 -16.44 -11.46
C THR A 25 -15.43 -15.37 -10.44
N VAL A 26 -15.24 -14.11 -10.80
CA VAL A 26 -15.64 -12.98 -9.96
C VAL A 26 -17.13 -12.68 -10.17
N THR A 27 -17.97 -13.27 -9.35
CA THR A 27 -19.33 -12.81 -9.15
C THR A 27 -19.29 -11.70 -8.10
N ARG A 28 -19.90 -10.56 -8.33
CA ARG A 28 -19.97 -9.34 -7.49
C ARG A 28 -18.95 -9.28 -6.32
N PRO A 29 -18.05 -8.30 -6.26
CA PRO A 29 -17.05 -8.20 -5.22
C PRO A 29 -17.74 -8.00 -3.87
N ILE A 30 -17.84 -9.07 -3.09
CA ILE A 30 -18.14 -8.96 -1.66
C ILE A 30 -16.83 -8.54 -0.99
N MET A 31 -16.85 -7.38 -0.35
CA MET A 31 -15.69 -6.95 0.41
C MET A 31 -15.50 -7.85 1.64
N ALA A 32 -14.32 -8.41 1.75
CA ALA A 32 -13.91 -9.25 2.87
C ALA A 32 -12.56 -8.78 3.41
N TRP A 33 -12.42 -8.75 4.72
CA TRP A 33 -11.18 -8.30 5.37
C TRP A 33 -11.03 -8.92 6.75
N GLU A 34 -9.81 -8.83 7.26
CA GLU A 34 -9.45 -9.20 8.62
C GLU A 34 -8.96 -7.95 9.36
N LYS A 35 -9.58 -7.65 10.50
CA LYS A 35 -9.16 -6.54 11.34
C LYS A 35 -7.84 -6.87 12.03
N LEU A 36 -6.90 -5.92 11.96
CA LEU A 36 -5.62 -6.02 12.65
C LEU A 36 -5.72 -5.49 14.08
N THR A 37 -5.14 -6.21 15.01
CA THR A 37 -4.75 -5.66 16.31
C THR A 37 -3.49 -4.81 16.16
N GLU A 38 -3.18 -3.93 17.12
CA GLU A 38 -1.95 -3.15 17.10
C GLU A 38 -0.70 -4.04 17.01
N ALA A 39 -0.66 -5.14 17.78
CA ALA A 39 0.44 -6.10 17.76
C ALA A 39 0.58 -6.77 16.39
N ARG A 40 -0.54 -7.15 15.74
CA ARG A 40 -0.50 -7.75 14.42
C ARG A 40 -0.11 -6.74 13.34
N LEU A 41 -0.53 -5.47 13.47
CA LEU A 41 -0.09 -4.40 12.58
C LEU A 41 1.43 -4.18 12.70
N GLU A 42 1.99 -4.15 13.93
CA GLU A 42 3.43 -4.06 14.13
C GLU A 42 4.18 -5.22 13.47
N GLU A 43 3.68 -6.44 13.64
CA GLU A 43 4.26 -7.64 13.03
C GLU A 43 4.25 -7.57 11.49
N VAL A 44 3.10 -7.23 10.91
CA VAL A 44 2.94 -7.02 9.45
C VAL A 44 3.93 -5.99 8.94
N LEU A 45 4.00 -4.81 9.55
CA LEU A 45 4.90 -3.75 9.12
C LEU A 45 6.38 -4.09 9.34
N THR A 46 6.70 -4.82 10.41
CA THR A 46 8.07 -5.29 10.67
C THR A 46 8.53 -6.31 9.63
N ALA A 47 7.65 -7.21 9.22
CA ALA A 47 7.95 -8.22 8.20
C ALA A 47 8.33 -7.58 6.84
N TYR A 48 7.76 -6.43 6.50
CA TYR A 48 8.14 -5.67 5.30
C TYR A 48 9.51 -4.98 5.41
N LYS A 49 10.00 -4.71 6.62
CA LYS A 49 11.31 -4.12 6.86
C LYS A 49 12.46 -5.13 6.81
N ALA A 50 12.17 -6.41 6.95
CA ALA A 50 13.16 -7.49 6.96
C ALA A 50 13.30 -8.09 5.56
N ASP A 51 14.17 -7.56 4.70
CA ASP A 51 14.70 -8.13 3.42
C ASP A 51 13.87 -9.25 2.73
N ILE A 52 12.54 -9.19 2.81
CA ILE A 52 11.66 -10.12 2.12
C ILE A 52 11.34 -9.50 0.76
N PRO A 53 11.85 -10.05 -0.35
CA PRO A 53 11.60 -9.47 -1.67
C PRO A 53 10.10 -9.34 -1.94
N LEU A 54 9.65 -8.13 -2.32
CA LEU A 54 8.34 -7.85 -2.90
C LEU A 54 7.12 -8.26 -2.05
N GLY A 55 7.09 -7.87 -0.79
CA GLY A 55 5.84 -7.93 0.00
C GLY A 55 5.33 -9.34 0.30
N MET A 56 6.20 -10.34 0.28
CA MET A 56 5.85 -11.73 0.60
C MET A 56 5.94 -11.97 2.10
N ILE A 57 4.83 -11.87 2.81
CA ILE A 57 4.70 -12.51 4.13
C ILE A 57 4.47 -13.98 3.88
N ARG A 58 5.38 -14.85 4.32
CA ARG A 58 5.38 -16.29 4.00
C ARG A 58 4.16 -17.08 4.52
N GLU A 59 3.40 -16.53 5.46
CA GLU A 59 2.31 -17.24 6.14
C GLU A 59 0.90 -16.82 5.69
N GLU A 60 0.73 -15.74 4.93
CA GLU A 60 -0.56 -15.29 4.42
C GLU A 60 -0.54 -15.26 2.89
N ASN A 61 -0.92 -16.37 2.29
CA ASN A 61 -0.94 -16.55 0.82
C ASN A 61 -1.91 -15.61 0.08
N ASP A 62 -2.78 -14.92 0.80
CA ASP A 62 -3.86 -14.12 0.20
C ASP A 62 -3.57 -12.62 0.08
N PHE A 63 -2.50 -12.11 0.74
CA PHE A 63 -2.24 -10.67 0.76
C PHE A 63 -0.99 -10.30 -0.01
N ARG A 64 -1.19 -9.89 -1.26
CA ARG A 64 -0.12 -9.44 -2.15
C ARG A 64 -0.58 -8.23 -2.95
N ILE A 65 0.24 -7.19 -2.93
CA ILE A 65 0.02 -5.97 -3.72
C ILE A 65 1.20 -5.70 -4.62
N SER A 66 0.90 -5.16 -5.80
CA SER A 66 1.90 -4.64 -6.72
C SER A 66 1.92 -3.11 -6.65
N VAL A 67 2.86 -2.55 -5.90
CA VAL A 67 3.09 -1.09 -5.83
C VAL A 67 4.52 -0.78 -6.23
N ALA A 68 4.69 -0.08 -7.35
CA ALA A 68 5.99 0.26 -7.92
C ALA A 68 6.81 1.21 -7.02
N GLY A 69 8.13 1.16 -7.12
CA GLY A 69 9.09 2.08 -6.50
C GLY A 69 10.10 1.41 -5.58
N ALA A 70 11.23 2.08 -5.36
CA ALA A 70 12.39 1.55 -4.65
C ALA A 70 12.27 1.54 -3.12
N GLN A 71 11.37 2.35 -2.53
CA GLN A 71 11.10 2.37 -1.09
C GLN A 71 10.19 1.20 -0.71
N GLU A 72 10.49 0.53 0.40
CA GLU A 72 9.63 -0.51 0.95
C GLU A 72 8.26 0.05 1.34
N LYS A 73 7.24 -0.57 0.81
CA LYS A 73 5.87 -0.18 0.99
C LYS A 73 4.92 -1.38 0.91
N THR A 74 3.82 -1.26 1.59
CA THR A 74 2.68 -2.16 1.48
C THR A 74 1.41 -1.36 1.30
N ALA A 75 0.26 -2.00 1.18
CA ALA A 75 -1.00 -1.29 1.26
C ALA A 75 -1.96 -2.03 2.18
N LEU A 76 -2.81 -1.28 2.87
CA LEU A 76 -3.80 -1.79 3.80
C LEU A 76 -5.18 -1.20 3.50
N LEU A 77 -6.19 -1.89 3.97
CA LEU A 77 -7.56 -1.40 3.96
C LEU A 77 -7.85 -0.71 5.30
N ARG A 78 -8.49 0.46 5.25
CA ARG A 78 -8.98 1.14 6.45
C ARG A 78 -10.50 1.13 6.46
N ILE A 79 -11.07 0.59 7.54
CA ILE A 79 -12.51 0.58 7.81
C ILE A 79 -12.78 1.37 9.09
N GLY A 80 -13.33 2.56 8.95
CA GLY A 80 -13.43 3.49 10.07
C GLY A 80 -12.04 3.84 10.61
N ASN A 81 -11.78 3.49 11.86
CA ASN A 81 -10.47 3.70 12.50
C ASN A 81 -9.59 2.45 12.52
N ASP A 82 -10.05 1.35 11.96
CA ASP A 82 -9.37 0.07 12.03
C ASP A 82 -8.53 -0.20 10.78
N TRP A 83 -7.31 -0.63 10.96
CA TRP A 83 -6.48 -1.19 9.90
C TRP A 83 -6.83 -2.64 9.67
N CYS A 84 -6.92 -3.04 8.41
CA CYS A 84 -7.38 -4.37 8.01
C CYS A 84 -6.52 -4.92 6.87
N ILE A 85 -6.35 -6.24 6.84
CA ILE A 85 -5.85 -6.98 5.69
C ILE A 85 -7.04 -7.30 4.79
N PRO A 86 -7.05 -6.84 3.54
CA PRO A 86 -8.08 -7.23 2.59
C PRO A 86 -7.97 -8.70 2.22
N LYS A 87 -9.09 -9.35 1.93
CA LYS A 87 -9.17 -10.74 1.46
C LYS A 87 -9.69 -10.79 0.02
N GLY A 88 -9.22 -11.77 -0.75
CA GLY A 88 -9.62 -11.98 -2.15
C GLY A 88 -9.30 -10.77 -3.01
N ILE A 89 -10.30 -10.21 -3.68
CA ILE A 89 -10.18 -9.05 -4.57
C ILE A 89 -10.56 -7.72 -3.90
N THR A 90 -10.74 -7.70 -2.58
CA THR A 90 -11.03 -6.48 -1.82
C THR A 90 -9.89 -5.47 -2.01
N PRO A 91 -10.17 -4.23 -2.45
CA PRO A 91 -9.12 -3.23 -2.64
C PRO A 91 -8.57 -2.70 -1.31
N THR A 92 -7.32 -2.21 -1.34
CA THR A 92 -6.75 -1.41 -0.26
C THR A 92 -7.12 0.06 -0.39
N THR A 93 -7.11 0.80 0.72
CA THR A 93 -7.39 2.25 0.76
C THR A 93 -6.16 3.11 0.92
N HIS A 94 -5.08 2.57 1.48
CA HIS A 94 -3.87 3.33 1.80
C HIS A 94 -2.61 2.58 1.38
N ILE A 95 -1.63 3.33 0.93
CA ILE A 95 -0.25 2.86 0.78
C ILE A 95 0.47 3.19 2.08
N ILE A 96 1.13 2.18 2.65
CA ILE A 96 1.91 2.31 3.88
C ILE A 96 3.39 2.28 3.52
N LYS A 97 4.10 3.35 3.83
CA LYS A 97 5.53 3.52 3.54
C LYS A 97 6.34 3.46 4.83
N LEU A 98 7.40 2.65 4.81
CA LEU A 98 8.34 2.53 5.93
C LEU A 98 9.54 3.47 5.75
N PRO A 99 10.24 3.85 6.84
CA PRO A 99 11.48 4.59 6.73
C PRO A 99 12.51 3.82 5.90
N ILE A 100 13.18 4.51 4.99
CA ILE A 100 14.22 3.91 4.12
C ILE A 100 15.41 3.43 4.97
N GLY A 101 15.72 4.13 6.07
CA GLY A 101 16.86 3.79 6.90
C GLY A 101 18.19 4.30 6.34
N GLU A 102 19.30 3.63 6.70
CA GLU A 102 20.63 3.97 6.24
C GLU A 102 20.98 3.24 4.94
N ILE A 103 21.42 4.00 3.94
CA ILE A 103 21.99 3.47 2.70
C ILE A 103 23.51 3.60 2.78
N ARG A 104 24.21 2.48 2.85
CA ARG A 104 25.67 2.43 2.90
C ARG A 104 26.24 2.30 1.50
N GLN A 105 27.05 3.26 1.11
CA GLN A 105 27.84 3.23 -0.11
C GLN A 105 29.34 3.08 0.23
N SER A 106 30.19 2.77 -0.74
CA SER A 106 31.63 2.56 -0.54
C SER A 106 32.32 3.74 0.14
N ASN A 107 31.85 4.98 -0.09
CA ASN A 107 32.48 6.21 0.37
C ASN A 107 31.61 7.07 1.28
N ALA A 108 30.35 6.70 1.54
CA ALA A 108 29.44 7.49 2.35
C ALA A 108 28.30 6.64 2.91
N THR A 109 27.76 7.08 4.02
CA THR A 109 26.47 6.58 4.56
C THR A 109 25.44 7.69 4.43
N LEU A 110 24.34 7.41 3.76
CA LEU A 110 23.19 8.30 3.67
C LEU A 110 22.13 7.82 4.67
N ASP A 111 21.85 8.61 5.67
CA ASP A 111 20.79 8.34 6.65
C ASP A 111 19.45 8.92 6.17
N LEU A 112 18.53 8.04 5.80
CA LEU A 112 17.16 8.34 5.41
C LEU A 112 16.13 7.78 6.41
N SER A 113 16.53 7.60 7.65
CA SER A 113 15.64 7.11 8.71
C SER A 113 14.42 8.02 8.97
N GLN A 114 14.54 9.31 8.61
CA GLN A 114 13.46 10.30 8.71
C GLN A 114 12.68 10.48 7.39
N SER A 115 12.85 9.62 6.40
CA SER A 115 12.18 9.76 5.09
C SER A 115 10.66 9.85 5.21
N VAL A 116 10.04 9.12 6.11
CA VAL A 116 8.59 9.12 6.40
C VAL A 116 8.13 10.50 6.91
N ASP A 117 8.86 11.08 7.86
CA ASP A 117 8.54 12.40 8.41
C ASP A 117 8.77 13.51 7.37
N ASN A 118 9.82 13.39 6.57
CA ASN A 118 10.10 14.34 5.49
C ASN A 118 9.01 14.31 4.42
N GLU A 119 8.59 13.14 3.99
CA GLU A 119 7.51 13.00 3.00
C GLU A 119 6.19 13.55 3.55
N TYR A 120 5.86 13.24 4.80
CA TYR A 120 4.66 13.77 5.45
C TYR A 120 4.70 15.31 5.52
N TYR A 121 5.83 15.88 5.93
CA TYR A 121 6.01 17.33 5.95
C TYR A 121 5.84 17.95 4.57
N CYS A 122 6.41 17.36 3.52
CA CYS A 122 6.26 17.83 2.15
C CYS A 122 4.80 17.79 1.67
N LEU A 123 4.05 16.74 2.01
CA LEU A 123 2.61 16.64 1.69
C LEU A 123 1.80 17.73 2.41
N LEU A 124 2.08 17.99 3.70
CA LEU A 124 1.44 19.07 4.45
C LEU A 124 1.74 20.44 3.82
N LEU A 125 3.01 20.70 3.50
CA LEU A 125 3.42 21.93 2.86
C LEU A 125 2.74 22.13 1.49
N ALA A 126 2.70 21.08 0.68
CA ALA A 126 2.03 21.10 -0.61
C ALA A 126 0.53 21.42 -0.47
N LYS A 127 -0.13 20.83 0.54
CA LYS A 127 -1.54 21.09 0.87
C LYS A 127 -1.77 22.56 1.27
N GLU A 128 -0.90 23.11 2.11
CA GLU A 128 -0.95 24.54 2.53
C GLU A 128 -0.70 25.51 1.36
N LEU A 129 0.08 25.09 0.37
CA LEU A 129 0.29 25.84 -0.87
C LEU A 129 -0.86 25.68 -1.89
N GLY A 130 -1.94 24.97 -1.53
CA GLY A 130 -3.13 24.81 -2.37
C GLY A 130 -3.00 23.74 -3.45
N LEU A 131 -1.98 22.87 -3.39
CA LEU A 131 -1.87 21.75 -4.30
C LEU A 131 -2.84 20.63 -3.89
N ASN A 132 -3.39 19.94 -4.88
CA ASN A 132 -4.23 18.78 -4.66
C ASN A 132 -3.33 17.57 -4.37
N VAL A 133 -3.22 17.21 -3.10
CA VAL A 133 -2.42 16.08 -2.61
C VAL A 133 -3.31 15.07 -1.88
N PRO A 134 -2.97 13.79 -1.86
CA PRO A 134 -3.70 12.78 -1.09
C PRO A 134 -3.61 13.08 0.41
N ASP A 135 -4.63 12.69 1.16
CA ASP A 135 -4.56 12.71 2.60
C ASP A 135 -3.54 11.70 3.11
N ALA A 136 -2.80 12.11 4.12
CA ALA A 136 -1.74 11.29 4.70
C ALA A 136 -1.68 11.48 6.22
N GLU A 137 -1.22 10.45 6.90
CA GLU A 137 -1.01 10.48 8.35
C GLU A 137 0.18 9.62 8.76
N ILE A 138 0.80 9.98 9.87
CA ILE A 138 1.79 9.13 10.51
C ILE A 138 1.08 8.13 11.40
N ILE A 139 1.28 6.85 11.13
CA ILE A 139 0.78 5.76 11.95
C ILE A 139 1.89 5.17 12.82
N LYS A 140 1.52 4.66 13.98
CA LYS A 140 2.41 3.95 14.90
C LYS A 140 1.77 2.63 15.27
N ALA A 141 2.56 1.56 15.22
CA ALA A 141 2.20 0.25 15.70
C ALA A 141 3.39 -0.30 16.49
N GLY A 142 3.27 -0.34 17.81
CA GLY A 142 4.38 -0.68 18.70
C GLY A 142 5.61 0.19 18.44
N ARG A 143 6.69 -0.40 17.95
CA ARG A 143 7.95 0.28 17.63
C ARG A 143 8.04 0.79 16.18
N VAL A 144 7.11 0.40 15.34
CA VAL A 144 7.11 0.79 13.92
C VAL A 144 6.40 2.11 13.74
N ARG A 145 7.05 3.03 13.01
CA ARG A 145 6.52 4.29 12.56
C ARG A 145 6.45 4.25 11.04
N ALA A 146 5.31 4.59 10.46
CA ALA A 146 5.10 4.54 9.03
C ALA A 146 4.24 5.72 8.56
N LEU A 147 4.31 6.03 7.27
CA LEU A 147 3.43 6.99 6.61
C LEU A 147 2.31 6.23 5.90
N ALA A 148 1.06 6.51 6.25
CA ALA A 148 -0.10 6.04 5.53
C ALA A 148 -0.59 7.14 4.58
N VAL A 149 -0.64 6.85 3.29
CA VAL A 149 -1.10 7.78 2.25
C VAL A 149 -2.36 7.22 1.62
N GLU A 150 -3.45 7.99 1.63
CA GLU A 150 -4.70 7.58 1.00
C GLU A 150 -4.52 7.41 -0.51
N ARG A 151 -5.07 6.34 -1.05
CA ARG A 151 -5.00 6.04 -2.49
C ARG A 151 -6.01 6.89 -3.25
N PHE A 152 -5.55 7.74 -4.14
CA PHE A 152 -6.40 8.57 -5.00
C PHE A 152 -7.12 7.76 -6.08
N ASP A 153 -6.65 6.55 -6.39
CA ASP A 153 -7.25 5.62 -7.34
C ASP A 153 -8.31 4.70 -6.71
N ARG A 154 -8.79 5.06 -5.52
CA ARG A 154 -9.84 4.36 -4.77
C ARG A 154 -10.95 5.33 -4.37
N ARG A 155 -12.19 4.89 -4.47
CA ARG A 155 -13.34 5.69 -4.06
C ARG A 155 -14.45 4.81 -3.51
N TRP A 156 -14.96 5.13 -2.34
CA TRP A 156 -16.15 4.50 -1.81
C TRP A 156 -17.36 4.85 -2.66
N ASN A 157 -18.26 3.87 -2.89
CA ASN A 157 -19.58 4.18 -3.41
C ASN A 157 -20.37 5.03 -2.38
N THR A 158 -21.49 5.60 -2.79
CA THR A 158 -22.33 6.50 -1.97
C THR A 158 -22.75 5.85 -0.65
N GLU A 159 -23.03 4.56 -0.67
CA GLU A 159 -23.46 3.78 0.49
C GLU A 159 -22.31 3.26 1.36
N ARG A 160 -21.05 3.49 0.95
CA ARG A 160 -19.84 2.98 1.60
C ARG A 160 -19.80 1.45 1.78
N THR A 161 -20.44 0.73 0.87
CA THR A 161 -20.49 -0.74 0.87
C THR A 161 -19.47 -1.37 -0.07
N VAL A 162 -19.02 -0.61 -1.08
CA VAL A 162 -18.04 -1.07 -2.08
C VAL A 162 -16.97 -0.01 -2.30
N LEU A 163 -15.72 -0.44 -2.31
CA LEU A 163 -14.58 0.38 -2.67
C LEU A 163 -14.28 0.21 -4.16
N LEU A 164 -14.51 1.26 -4.92
CA LEU A 164 -14.30 1.30 -6.36
C LEU A 164 -12.83 1.54 -6.69
N ARG A 165 -12.34 0.87 -7.73
CA ARG A 165 -11.05 1.14 -8.36
C ARG A 165 -11.23 2.14 -9.48
N LEU A 166 -10.41 3.18 -9.53
CA LEU A 166 -10.43 4.20 -10.57
C LEU A 166 -9.24 3.98 -11.52
N PRO A 167 -9.43 4.15 -12.83
CA PRO A 167 -8.30 4.18 -13.76
C PRO A 167 -7.30 5.25 -13.34
N GLN A 168 -6.02 4.93 -13.45
CA GLN A 168 -4.93 5.89 -13.28
C GLN A 168 -3.82 5.63 -14.28
N GLU A 169 -3.05 6.64 -14.53
CA GLU A 169 -1.87 6.62 -15.39
C GLU A 169 -0.82 7.55 -14.78
N ASP A 170 0.42 7.15 -14.76
CA ASP A 170 1.49 8.04 -14.34
C ASP A 170 1.96 8.95 -15.48
N MET A 171 2.70 10.01 -15.14
CA MET A 171 3.11 11.00 -16.14
C MET A 171 4.10 10.41 -17.17
N CYS A 172 4.90 9.43 -16.80
CA CYS A 172 5.79 8.75 -17.76
C CYS A 172 4.99 7.94 -18.76
N GLN A 173 3.94 7.27 -18.33
CA GLN A 173 3.01 6.53 -19.22
C GLN A 173 2.25 7.50 -20.14
N THR A 174 1.82 8.64 -19.60
CA THR A 174 1.06 9.66 -20.37
C THR A 174 1.89 10.32 -21.47
N PHE A 175 3.17 10.57 -21.21
CA PHE A 175 4.04 11.29 -22.14
C PHE A 175 4.90 10.38 -23.03
N GLY A 176 4.91 9.07 -22.83
CA GLY A 176 5.57 8.09 -23.70
C GLY A 176 7.04 7.91 -23.40
#